data_5f1d35fe6b65d0c42d3e571454a16fc9
#
_entry.id   5f1d35fe6b65d0c42d3e571454a16fc9
#
_cell.length_a   1.000
_cell.length_b   1.000
_cell.length_c   1.000
_cell.angle_alpha   90.00
_cell.angle_beta   90.00
_cell.angle_gamma   90.00
#
_symmetry.space_group_name_H-M   'P 1'
#
loop_
_entity.id
_entity.type
_entity.pdbx_description
1 polymer ?
#
loop_
_entity_poly.entity_id
_entity_poly.type
_entity_poly.pdbx_seq_one_letter_code
_entity_poly.pdbx_strand_id
1 'polypeptide(L)'
;YIDCSGFKRLLINKLTSFNKYERLINNAAIWGTVKHQSYKPCTVAAAQDYGWIWETPTWGRIGTGFVYCDDFLSVDDAENHMKKHWRSKGLEWKADKSVKFTGGSLDRVAVKNVIANGLCQSFIEPLESTSIMVICVTIKSISKLINKNKVWGKKESNIVSKVMKKFLNETMEFVL
;
A
#
# COMPACT_ATOMS: atom_id res chain seq x y z
N TYR A 1 -14.99 -17.33 3.21
CA TYR A 1 -13.66 -17.29 2.58
C TYR A 1 -13.06 -15.92 2.80
N ILE A 2 -11.72 -15.86 3.01
CA ILE A 2 -10.96 -14.61 3.05
C ILE A 2 -10.02 -14.63 1.85
N ASP A 3 -10.21 -13.67 0.94
CA ASP A 3 -9.36 -13.50 -0.24
C ASP A 3 -8.16 -12.62 0.14
N CYS A 4 -6.99 -13.24 0.23
CA CYS A 4 -5.69 -12.59 0.47
C CYS A 4 -4.76 -12.75 -0.75
N SER A 5 -5.30 -12.91 -1.95
CA SER A 5 -4.52 -13.19 -3.17
C SER A 5 -3.81 -11.96 -3.77
N GLY A 6 -3.72 -10.88 -3.01
CA GLY A 6 -3.04 -9.66 -3.42
C GLY A 6 -3.73 -8.97 -4.60
N PHE A 7 -2.97 -8.31 -5.44
CA PHE A 7 -3.52 -7.61 -6.62
C PHE A 7 -4.29 -8.52 -7.60
N LYS A 8 -4.13 -9.83 -7.52
CA LYS A 8 -4.85 -10.78 -8.37
C LYS A 8 -6.34 -10.89 -8.04
N ARG A 9 -6.75 -10.66 -6.78
CA ARG A 9 -8.17 -10.66 -6.33
C ARG A 9 -8.95 -11.89 -6.81
N LEU A 10 -8.36 -13.09 -6.64
CA LEU A 10 -8.83 -14.32 -7.30
C LEU A 10 -10.29 -14.68 -7.05
N LEU A 11 -10.80 -14.39 -5.86
CA LEU A 11 -12.19 -14.70 -5.49
C LEU A 11 -13.08 -13.46 -5.58
N ILE A 12 -12.66 -12.36 -4.98
CA ILE A 12 -13.51 -11.18 -4.80
C ILE A 12 -13.77 -10.42 -6.09
N ASN A 13 -12.83 -10.43 -7.05
CA ASN A 13 -12.96 -9.72 -8.32
C ASN A 13 -14.15 -10.19 -9.19
N LYS A 14 -14.64 -11.41 -8.91
CA LYS A 14 -15.85 -11.96 -9.57
C LYS A 14 -17.16 -11.44 -8.97
N LEU A 15 -17.08 -10.73 -7.84
CA LEU A 15 -18.26 -10.36 -7.03
C LEU A 15 -18.43 -8.85 -6.89
N THR A 16 -17.41 -8.06 -7.14
CA THR A 16 -17.42 -6.59 -6.99
C THR A 16 -16.36 -5.96 -7.87
N SER A 17 -16.53 -4.68 -8.20
CA SER A 17 -15.57 -3.89 -8.98
C SER A 17 -14.46 -3.32 -8.11
N PHE A 18 -13.30 -3.07 -8.74
CA PHE A 18 -12.21 -2.29 -8.17
C PHE A 18 -12.24 -0.88 -8.78
N ASN A 19 -12.25 0.13 -7.94
CA ASN A 19 -12.30 1.54 -8.32
C ASN A 19 -10.92 2.17 -8.10
N LYS A 20 -10.34 2.70 -9.17
CA LYS A 20 -9.08 3.45 -9.12
C LYS A 20 -9.28 4.77 -8.37
N TYR A 21 -8.26 5.19 -7.64
CA TYR A 21 -8.19 6.53 -7.05
C TYR A 21 -7.51 7.49 -8.03
N GLU A 22 -8.33 8.29 -8.74
CA GLU A 22 -7.83 9.19 -9.79
C GLU A 22 -6.92 10.31 -9.25
N ARG A 23 -7.04 10.66 -7.98
CA ARG A 23 -6.21 11.70 -7.35
C ARG A 23 -4.84 11.20 -6.90
N LEU A 24 -4.62 9.88 -6.81
CA LEU A 24 -3.31 9.29 -6.57
C LEU A 24 -2.61 9.04 -7.89
N ILE A 25 -1.73 9.98 -8.27
CA ILE A 25 -1.05 9.96 -9.57
C ILE A 25 0.13 8.99 -9.60
N ASN A 26 0.76 8.70 -8.45
CA ASN A 26 1.88 7.77 -8.40
C ASN A 26 1.41 6.34 -8.70
N ASN A 27 2.12 5.68 -9.60
CA ASN A 27 1.74 4.37 -10.13
C ASN A 27 2.93 3.41 -10.30
N ALA A 28 4.12 3.84 -9.88
CA ALA A 28 5.35 3.06 -9.98
C ALA A 28 6.21 3.20 -8.72
N ALA A 29 7.01 2.19 -8.45
CA ALA A 29 8.04 2.25 -7.42
C ALA A 29 9.27 1.44 -7.82
N ILE A 30 10.44 1.94 -7.40
CA ILE A 30 11.71 1.23 -7.48
C ILE A 30 12.34 1.19 -6.09
N TRP A 31 12.89 0.07 -5.68
CA TRP A 31 13.48 -0.04 -4.34
C TRP A 31 14.74 -0.90 -4.31
N GLY A 32 15.45 -0.76 -3.22
CA GLY A 32 16.66 -1.50 -2.92
C GLY A 32 17.12 -1.25 -1.49
N THR A 33 18.37 -1.55 -1.25
CA THR A 33 18.97 -1.38 0.07
C THR A 33 20.29 -0.63 -0.01
N VAL A 34 20.62 0.09 1.06
CA VAL A 34 21.90 0.73 1.27
C VAL A 34 22.55 0.12 2.52
N LYS A 35 23.80 -0.34 2.40
CA LYS A 35 24.58 -0.77 3.58
C LYS A 35 24.96 0.45 4.40
N HIS A 36 24.62 0.42 5.68
CA HIS A 36 24.93 1.52 6.60
C HIS A 36 25.11 0.99 8.03
N GLN A 37 26.12 1.49 8.74
CA GLN A 37 26.45 1.03 10.10
C GLN A 37 25.69 1.78 11.18
N SER A 38 25.34 3.03 10.95
CA SER A 38 24.51 3.82 11.83
C SER A 38 23.13 4.04 11.24
N TYR A 39 22.11 4.20 12.07
CA TYR A 39 20.76 4.45 11.61
C TYR A 39 20.04 5.47 12.50
N LYS A 40 19.11 6.18 11.92
CA LYS A 40 18.15 6.99 12.67
C LYS A 40 17.07 6.07 13.24
N PRO A 41 16.55 6.31 14.45
CA PRO A 41 15.50 5.49 15.04
C PRO A 41 14.10 5.80 14.49
N CYS A 42 14.01 6.24 13.25
CA CYS A 42 12.76 6.60 12.60
C CYS A 42 12.84 6.36 11.09
N THR A 43 11.70 6.11 10.48
CA THR A 43 11.53 6.16 9.04
C THR A 43 11.52 7.61 8.55
N VAL A 44 11.91 7.81 7.29
CA VAL A 44 11.87 9.11 6.63
C VAL A 44 11.08 8.97 5.35
N ALA A 45 10.18 9.91 5.09
CA ALA A 45 9.57 10.13 3.79
C ALA A 45 10.06 11.50 3.28
N ALA A 46 10.77 11.50 2.16
CA ALA A 46 11.37 12.70 1.58
C ALA A 46 10.71 13.03 0.24
N ALA A 47 10.04 14.17 0.15
CA ALA A 47 9.45 14.65 -1.09
C ALA A 47 10.51 14.85 -2.17
N GLN A 48 10.16 14.54 -3.41
CA GLN A 48 10.96 14.70 -4.61
C GLN A 48 10.13 15.36 -5.72
N ASP A 49 10.75 15.86 -6.77
CA ASP A 49 10.04 16.54 -7.88
C ASP A 49 8.99 15.65 -8.58
N TYR A 50 9.22 14.33 -8.60
CA TYR A 50 8.37 13.36 -9.30
C TYR A 50 7.72 12.31 -8.39
N GLY A 51 7.71 12.55 -7.06
CA GLY A 51 7.19 11.59 -6.08
C GLY A 51 7.87 11.71 -4.73
N TRP A 52 8.18 10.60 -4.07
CA TRP A 52 8.81 10.62 -2.75
C TRP A 52 9.68 9.38 -2.48
N ILE A 53 10.74 9.56 -1.71
CA ILE A 53 11.66 8.50 -1.29
C ILE A 53 11.36 8.12 0.15
N TRP A 54 11.27 6.81 0.42
CA TRP A 54 11.27 6.30 1.80
C TRP A 54 12.66 5.81 2.21
N GLU A 55 12.98 5.98 3.48
CA GLU A 55 14.16 5.44 4.13
C GLU A 55 13.71 4.73 5.41
N THR A 56 13.93 3.42 5.49
CA THR A 56 13.59 2.60 6.66
C THR A 56 14.85 2.00 7.23
N PRO A 57 15.47 2.66 8.23
CA PRO A 57 16.67 2.17 8.86
C PRO A 57 16.40 0.87 9.63
N THR A 58 17.29 -0.10 9.45
CA THR A 58 17.32 -1.37 10.17
C THR A 58 18.77 -1.70 10.53
N TRP A 59 19.02 -2.81 11.26
CA TRP A 59 20.38 -3.21 11.58
C TRP A 59 21.24 -3.43 10.33
N GLY A 60 22.32 -2.65 10.22
CA GLY A 60 23.32 -2.76 9.15
C GLY A 60 22.88 -2.33 7.77
N ARG A 61 21.63 -1.86 7.60
CA ARG A 61 21.13 -1.41 6.28
C ARG A 61 19.97 -0.42 6.41
N ILE A 62 19.75 0.32 5.33
CA ILE A 62 18.54 1.11 5.12
C ILE A 62 17.76 0.49 3.97
N GLY A 63 16.53 0.04 4.22
CA GLY A 63 15.57 -0.27 3.15
C GLY A 63 15.05 1.03 2.57
N THR A 64 15.12 1.22 1.26
CA THR A 64 14.77 2.48 0.64
C THR A 64 14.22 2.30 -0.76
N GLY A 65 13.38 3.21 -1.19
CA GLY A 65 12.86 3.22 -2.53
C GLY A 65 12.18 4.53 -2.87
N PHE A 66 11.79 4.65 -4.12
CA PHE A 66 11.21 5.81 -4.72
C PHE A 66 9.85 5.46 -5.30
N VAL A 67 8.80 6.11 -4.83
CA VAL A 67 7.45 6.07 -5.39
C VAL A 67 7.30 7.25 -6.32
N TYR A 68 6.88 7.01 -7.55
CA TYR A 68 6.81 8.03 -8.60
C TYR A 68 5.68 7.76 -9.59
N CYS A 69 5.41 8.75 -10.45
CA CYS A 69 4.49 8.62 -11.56
C CYS A 69 5.28 8.30 -12.84
N ASP A 70 5.00 7.16 -13.49
CA ASP A 70 5.72 6.71 -14.68
C ASP A 70 5.30 7.46 -15.97
N ASP A 71 4.27 8.29 -15.90
CA ASP A 71 3.92 9.22 -16.98
C ASP A 71 4.95 10.37 -17.09
N PHE A 72 5.66 10.69 -15.99
CA PHE A 72 6.62 11.78 -15.93
C PHE A 72 8.07 11.32 -15.82
N LEU A 73 8.31 10.11 -15.37
CA LEU A 73 9.67 9.62 -15.12
C LEU A 73 9.81 8.16 -15.53
N SER A 74 10.80 7.87 -16.38
CA SER A 74 11.12 6.49 -16.75
C SER A 74 11.74 5.70 -15.58
N VAL A 75 11.70 4.37 -15.63
CA VAL A 75 12.34 3.53 -14.61
C VAL A 75 13.84 3.75 -14.53
N ASP A 76 14.49 4.00 -15.66
CA ASP A 76 15.95 4.26 -15.72
C ASP A 76 16.29 5.61 -15.10
N ASP A 77 15.48 6.64 -15.33
CA ASP A 77 15.65 7.95 -14.71
C ASP A 77 15.35 7.88 -13.21
N ALA A 78 14.35 7.12 -12.79
CA ALA A 78 14.05 6.87 -11.37
C ALA A 78 15.24 6.17 -10.69
N GLU A 79 15.86 5.19 -11.34
CA GLU A 79 17.05 4.52 -10.82
C GLU A 79 18.24 5.49 -10.72
N ASN A 80 18.46 6.32 -11.74
CA ASN A 80 19.52 7.36 -11.73
C ASN A 80 19.26 8.41 -10.63
N HIS A 81 18.00 8.81 -10.42
CA HIS A 81 17.61 9.70 -9.33
C HIS A 81 17.96 9.11 -7.96
N MET A 82 17.63 7.84 -7.72
CA MET A 82 17.98 7.14 -6.48
C MET A 82 19.49 7.04 -6.28
N LYS A 83 20.25 6.69 -7.33
CA LYS A 83 21.72 6.68 -7.27
C LYS A 83 22.30 8.04 -6.90
N LYS A 84 21.80 9.13 -7.50
CA LYS A 84 22.21 10.51 -7.19
C LYS A 84 21.87 10.88 -5.75
N HIS A 85 20.66 10.56 -5.27
CA HIS A 85 20.21 10.82 -3.90
C HIS A 85 21.14 10.18 -2.88
N TRP A 86 21.51 8.91 -3.05
CA TRP A 86 22.36 8.21 -2.09
C TRP A 86 23.84 8.58 -2.21
N ARG A 87 24.32 8.86 -3.42
CA ARG A 87 25.69 9.38 -3.62
C ARG A 87 25.90 10.74 -2.97
N SER A 88 24.91 11.61 -2.94
CA SER A 88 25.00 12.91 -2.24
C SER A 88 25.16 12.75 -0.73
N LYS A 89 24.81 11.59 -0.18
CA LYS A 89 25.00 11.19 1.23
C LYS A 89 26.28 10.37 1.44
N GLY A 90 27.14 10.21 0.43
CA GLY A 90 28.34 9.39 0.48
C GLY A 90 28.09 7.88 0.50
N LEU A 91 26.93 7.44 0.05
CA LEU A 91 26.51 6.05 0.09
C LEU A 91 26.17 5.52 -1.32
N GLU A 92 26.31 4.21 -1.50
CA GLU A 92 25.93 3.54 -2.74
C GLU A 92 24.59 2.81 -2.58
N TRP A 93 23.74 2.97 -3.57
CA TRP A 93 22.46 2.29 -3.68
C TRP A 93 22.41 1.45 -4.95
N LYS A 94 21.78 0.29 -4.86
CA LYS A 94 21.53 -0.60 -5.99
C LYS A 94 20.05 -1.00 -5.98
N ALA A 95 19.42 -0.96 -7.16
CA ALA A 95 18.07 -1.43 -7.35
C ALA A 95 17.97 -2.94 -7.14
N ASP A 96 16.97 -3.37 -6.36
CA ASP A 96 16.58 -4.78 -6.24
C ASP A 96 15.45 -5.11 -7.21
N LYS A 97 14.41 -4.27 -7.23
CA LYS A 97 13.21 -4.44 -8.07
C LYS A 97 12.52 -3.12 -8.37
N SER A 98 11.71 -3.14 -9.44
CA SER A 98 10.69 -2.13 -9.71
C SER A 98 9.31 -2.78 -9.87
N VAL A 99 8.25 -2.01 -9.67
CA VAL A 99 6.86 -2.45 -9.83
C VAL A 99 5.98 -1.31 -10.30
N LYS A 100 5.00 -1.64 -11.14
CA LYS A 100 3.85 -0.78 -11.42
C LYS A 100 2.68 -1.23 -10.59
N PHE A 101 1.89 -0.28 -10.10
CA PHE A 101 0.70 -0.54 -9.29
C PHE A 101 -0.43 0.42 -9.64
N THR A 102 -1.63 0.08 -9.20
CA THR A 102 -2.80 0.95 -9.30
C THR A 102 -3.36 1.19 -7.91
N GLY A 103 -3.32 2.43 -7.45
CA GLY A 103 -4.01 2.85 -6.24
C GLY A 103 -5.52 2.75 -6.42
N GLY A 104 -6.22 2.24 -5.41
CA GLY A 104 -7.67 2.09 -5.47
C GLY A 104 -8.23 1.17 -4.40
N SER A 105 -9.53 0.95 -4.42
CA SER A 105 -10.22 0.04 -3.51
C SER A 105 -11.38 -0.68 -4.20
N LEU A 106 -11.78 -1.80 -3.61
CA LEU A 106 -13.02 -2.47 -3.98
C LEU A 106 -14.22 -1.59 -3.59
N ASP A 107 -15.25 -1.56 -4.43
CA ASP A 107 -16.54 -0.94 -4.07
C ASP A 107 -17.13 -1.60 -2.81
N ARG A 108 -17.01 -2.91 -2.71
CA ARG A 108 -17.42 -3.70 -1.56
C ARG A 108 -16.33 -4.70 -1.18
N VAL A 109 -15.81 -4.58 0.05
CA VAL A 109 -14.74 -5.47 0.53
C VAL A 109 -15.26 -6.83 1.00
N ALA A 110 -16.57 -6.94 1.23
CA ALA A 110 -17.22 -8.19 1.61
C ALA A 110 -18.50 -8.38 0.79
N VAL A 111 -18.62 -9.50 0.08
CA VAL A 111 -19.76 -9.86 -0.75
C VAL A 111 -20.09 -11.33 -0.52
N LYS A 112 -21.36 -11.63 -0.15
CA LYS A 112 -21.78 -12.98 0.23
C LYS A 112 -20.88 -13.51 1.36
N ASN A 113 -20.23 -14.63 1.15
CA ASN A 113 -19.30 -15.29 2.08
C ASN A 113 -17.82 -15.09 1.72
N VAL A 114 -17.51 -14.12 0.86
CA VAL A 114 -16.13 -13.77 0.48
C VAL A 114 -15.79 -12.38 1.02
N ILE A 115 -14.66 -12.27 1.68
CA ILE A 115 -14.13 -11.02 2.24
C ILE A 115 -12.73 -10.83 1.66
N ALA A 116 -12.46 -9.65 1.12
CA ALA A 116 -11.11 -9.29 0.69
C ALA A 116 -10.32 -8.69 1.84
N ASN A 117 -9.02 -9.00 1.92
CA ASN A 117 -8.10 -8.40 2.89
C ASN A 117 -6.71 -8.15 2.27
N GLY A 118 -6.00 -7.13 2.77
CA GLY A 118 -4.70 -6.71 2.23
C GLY A 118 -4.81 -6.07 0.86
N LEU A 119 -3.80 -6.26 0.01
CA LEU A 119 -3.75 -5.70 -1.36
C LEU A 119 -4.90 -6.17 -2.27
N CYS A 120 -5.59 -7.23 -1.87
CA CYS A 120 -6.80 -7.70 -2.50
C CYS A 120 -7.95 -6.69 -2.34
N GLN A 121 -8.01 -6.03 -1.19
CA GLN A 121 -9.06 -5.09 -0.82
C GLN A 121 -8.83 -3.70 -1.38
N SER A 122 -7.63 -3.16 -1.15
CA SER A 122 -7.26 -1.80 -1.51
C SER A 122 -5.75 -1.62 -1.53
N PHE A 123 -5.31 -0.59 -2.25
CA PHE A 123 -3.95 -0.09 -2.17
C PHE A 123 -3.98 1.44 -2.21
N ILE A 124 -3.42 2.04 -1.18
CA ILE A 124 -3.13 3.47 -1.08
C ILE A 124 -1.62 3.59 -0.95
N GLU A 125 -1.03 4.66 -1.44
CA GLU A 125 0.40 4.88 -1.32
C GLU A 125 0.91 4.60 0.10
N PRO A 126 2.04 3.90 0.27
CA PRO A 126 2.48 3.41 1.58
C PRO A 126 3.19 4.48 2.43
N LEU A 127 2.79 5.75 2.32
CA LEU A 127 3.41 6.89 3.00
C LEU A 127 3.50 6.66 4.52
N GLU A 128 2.44 6.11 5.13
CA GLU A 128 2.33 5.83 6.56
C GLU A 128 2.07 4.35 6.86
N SER A 129 2.51 3.44 5.99
CA SER A 129 2.25 1.98 6.12
C SER A 129 0.77 1.63 6.24
N THR A 130 -0.10 2.42 5.63
CA THR A 130 -1.57 2.34 5.72
C THR A 130 -2.14 0.98 5.39
N SER A 131 -1.51 0.23 4.47
CA SER A 131 -1.95 -1.12 4.09
C SER A 131 -1.97 -2.09 5.26
N ILE A 132 -1.02 -2.00 6.19
CA ILE A 132 -0.98 -2.86 7.41
C ILE A 132 -2.14 -2.49 8.33
N MET A 133 -2.41 -1.20 8.51
CA MET A 133 -3.52 -0.73 9.32
C MET A 133 -4.87 -1.17 8.73
N VAL A 134 -5.05 -1.08 7.41
CA VAL A 134 -6.24 -1.59 6.70
C VAL A 134 -6.47 -3.07 6.99
N ILE A 135 -5.41 -3.90 6.92
CA ILE A 135 -5.49 -5.32 7.26
C ILE A 135 -5.99 -5.52 8.69
N CYS A 136 -5.39 -4.83 9.65
CA CYS A 136 -5.74 -4.96 11.08
C CYS A 136 -7.19 -4.51 11.35
N VAL A 137 -7.62 -3.39 10.77
CA VAL A 137 -9.00 -2.88 10.92
C VAL A 137 -10.01 -3.86 10.33
N THR A 138 -9.70 -4.44 9.16
CA THR A 138 -10.55 -5.45 8.52
C THR A 138 -10.69 -6.68 9.40
N ILE A 139 -9.58 -7.26 9.89
CA ILE A 139 -9.59 -8.44 10.77
C ILE A 139 -10.38 -8.14 12.04
N LYS A 140 -10.14 -7.01 12.70
CA LYS A 140 -10.86 -6.59 13.91
C LYS A 140 -12.37 -6.50 13.68
N SER A 141 -12.77 -5.93 12.54
CA SER A 141 -14.19 -5.78 12.17
C SER A 141 -14.85 -7.13 11.95
N ILE A 142 -14.19 -8.05 11.25
CA ILE A 142 -14.68 -9.41 10.99
C ILE A 142 -14.80 -10.19 12.30
N SER A 143 -13.73 -10.21 13.10
CA SER A 143 -13.71 -10.95 14.38
C SER A 143 -14.82 -10.49 15.34
N LYS A 144 -15.04 -9.17 15.44
CA LYS A 144 -16.10 -8.60 16.26
C LYS A 144 -17.50 -9.08 15.85
N LEU A 145 -17.76 -9.12 14.54
CA LEU A 145 -19.06 -9.53 14.01
C LEU A 145 -19.28 -11.04 14.15
N ILE A 146 -18.28 -11.87 13.86
CA ILE A 146 -18.37 -13.33 14.01
C ILE A 146 -18.58 -13.69 15.49
N ASN A 147 -17.80 -13.10 16.40
CA ASN A 147 -17.93 -13.38 17.83
C ASN A 147 -19.29 -12.97 18.38
N LYS A 148 -19.86 -11.86 17.90
CA LYS A 148 -21.17 -11.38 18.33
C LYS A 148 -22.33 -12.21 17.77
N ASN A 149 -22.32 -12.46 16.46
CA ASN A 149 -23.50 -12.98 15.76
C ASN A 149 -23.44 -14.49 15.50
N LYS A 150 -22.24 -15.12 15.62
CA LYS A 150 -21.99 -16.55 15.32
C LYS A 150 -22.33 -16.98 13.89
N VAL A 151 -22.85 -16.07 13.07
CA VAL A 151 -23.29 -16.32 11.69
C VAL A 151 -22.77 -15.17 10.80
N TRP A 152 -22.36 -15.51 9.58
CA TRP A 152 -21.98 -14.55 8.56
C TRP A 152 -23.02 -14.54 7.44
N GLY A 153 -23.58 -13.36 7.15
CA GLY A 153 -24.58 -13.18 6.11
C GLY A 153 -24.48 -11.83 5.41
N LYS A 154 -25.53 -11.48 4.68
CA LYS A 154 -25.61 -10.21 3.93
C LYS A 154 -25.47 -8.98 4.84
N LYS A 155 -26.00 -9.05 6.06
CA LYS A 155 -25.96 -7.95 7.05
C LYS A 155 -24.51 -7.68 7.47
N GLU A 156 -23.77 -8.72 7.85
CA GLU A 156 -22.36 -8.64 8.29
C GLU A 156 -21.47 -8.14 7.14
N SER A 157 -21.65 -8.67 5.93
CA SER A 157 -20.95 -8.21 4.72
C SER A 157 -21.17 -6.73 4.44
N ASN A 158 -22.39 -6.24 4.59
CA ASN A 158 -22.72 -4.82 4.42
C ASN A 158 -22.04 -3.95 5.49
N ILE A 159 -22.06 -4.39 6.75
CA ILE A 159 -21.43 -3.66 7.86
C ILE A 159 -19.93 -3.53 7.61
N VAL A 160 -19.23 -4.63 7.31
CA VAL A 160 -17.78 -4.58 7.04
C VAL A 160 -17.48 -3.69 5.84
N SER A 161 -18.20 -3.83 4.73
CA SER A 161 -18.00 -3.01 3.55
C SER A 161 -18.19 -1.51 3.86
N LYS A 162 -19.23 -1.15 4.65
CA LYS A 162 -19.47 0.25 5.04
C LYS A 162 -18.36 0.81 5.93
N VAL A 163 -17.93 0.03 6.93
CA VAL A 163 -16.83 0.42 7.83
C VAL A 163 -15.55 0.63 7.07
N MET A 164 -15.20 -0.30 6.19
CA MET A 164 -13.98 -0.20 5.41
C MET A 164 -14.02 0.93 4.38
N LYS A 165 -15.17 1.16 3.73
CA LYS A 165 -15.32 2.29 2.79
C LYS A 165 -15.11 3.63 3.49
N LYS A 166 -15.68 3.81 4.68
CA LYS A 166 -15.46 5.02 5.50
C LYS A 166 -13.98 5.17 5.85
N PHE A 167 -13.37 4.11 6.40
CA PHE A 167 -11.96 4.13 6.80
C PHE A 167 -11.02 4.44 5.63
N LEU A 168 -11.23 3.83 4.45
CA LEU A 168 -10.41 4.07 3.26
C LEU A 168 -10.58 5.48 2.72
N ASN A 169 -11.78 6.05 2.75
CA ASN A 169 -12.00 7.43 2.34
C ASN A 169 -11.29 8.41 3.27
N GLU A 170 -11.39 8.22 4.59
CA GLU A 170 -10.68 9.05 5.58
C GLU A 170 -9.16 8.94 5.41
N THR A 171 -8.65 7.74 5.11
CA THR A 171 -7.22 7.52 4.81
C THR A 171 -6.80 8.22 3.53
N MET A 172 -7.63 8.21 2.49
CA MET A 172 -7.37 8.91 1.24
C MET A 172 -7.28 10.42 1.43
N GLU A 173 -8.21 11.00 2.18
CA GLU A 173 -8.19 12.45 2.48
C GLU A 173 -6.96 12.86 3.31
N PHE A 174 -6.39 11.94 4.08
CA PHE A 174 -5.16 12.18 4.82
C PHE A 174 -3.91 12.14 3.92
N VAL A 175 -3.89 11.28 2.90
CA VAL A 175 -2.73 11.12 2.00
C VAL A 175 -2.68 12.20 0.92
N LEU A 176 -3.79 12.82 0.58
CA LEU A 176 -3.92 13.88 -0.43
C LEU A 176 -3.65 15.26 0.13
#